data_f50bfb6d3de8c99ce0f556622b531992
#
_entry.id   f50bfb6d3de8c99ce0f556622b531992
#
_cell.length_a   1.000
_cell.length_b   1.000
_cell.length_c   1.000
_cell.angle_alpha   90.00
_cell.angle_beta   90.00
_cell.angle_gamma   90.00
#
_symmetry.space_group_name_H-M   'P 1'
#
loop_
_entity.id
_entity.type
_entity.pdbx_description
1 polymer ?
#
loop_
_entity_poly.entity_id
_entity_poly.type
_entity_poly.pdbx_seq_one_letter_code
_entity_poly.pdbx_strand_id
1 'polypeptide(L)'
;MRKMKGSQGGVALLEAMIGILIFSLGVLALVAMQAVSTSNVSNARYRAEAAFLANEILSQAWLEGGANATTVSTFYKYPGGGQAVTDWVTKVQGLLPQADVYPPTITQAAIPGMGKGLQLTVTIRWKAPDALTPSNHVAIGFVSEPTE
;
A
#
# COMPACT_ATOMS: atom_id res chain seq x y z
N MET A 1 -63.77 10.92 45.59
CA MET A 1 -62.96 10.08 44.66
C MET A 1 -61.52 10.46 44.79
N ARG A 2 -60.69 9.60 45.39
CA ARG A 2 -59.27 9.84 45.63
C ARG A 2 -58.47 9.16 44.45
N LYS A 3 -57.96 9.95 43.53
CA LYS A 3 -57.10 9.44 42.46
C LYS A 3 -55.77 8.87 43.04
N MET A 4 -55.61 7.58 42.98
CA MET A 4 -54.35 6.93 43.32
C MET A 4 -53.31 7.37 42.24
N LYS A 5 -52.33 8.18 42.67
CA LYS A 5 -51.10 8.43 41.84
C LYS A 5 -50.27 7.15 41.83
N GLY A 6 -50.36 6.40 40.75
CA GLY A 6 -49.50 5.28 40.54
C GLY A 6 -48.03 5.75 40.47
N SER A 7 -47.14 5.06 41.18
CA SER A 7 -45.71 5.28 41.20
C SER A 7 -45.12 4.94 39.83
N GLN A 8 -44.89 5.94 38.96
CA GLN A 8 -44.28 5.79 37.63
C GLN A 8 -42.74 5.83 37.69
N GLY A 9 -42.14 5.91 38.87
CA GLY A 9 -40.67 6.08 39.01
C GLY A 9 -39.84 4.90 38.49
N GLY A 10 -40.34 3.66 38.59
CA GLY A 10 -39.59 2.47 38.13
C GLY A 10 -39.53 2.30 36.60
N VAL A 11 -40.58 2.70 35.89
CA VAL A 11 -40.66 2.61 34.43
C VAL A 11 -39.75 3.66 33.79
N ALA A 12 -39.74 4.89 34.31
CA ALA A 12 -38.86 5.95 33.79
C ALA A 12 -37.37 5.62 33.95
N LEU A 13 -36.99 4.93 35.02
CA LEU A 13 -35.60 4.51 35.24
C LEU A 13 -35.19 3.40 34.25
N LEU A 14 -36.09 2.44 34.00
CA LEU A 14 -35.86 1.38 32.99
C LEU A 14 -35.77 1.96 31.59
N GLU A 15 -36.63 2.90 31.25
CA GLU A 15 -36.58 3.60 29.93
C GLU A 15 -35.26 4.36 29.75
N ALA A 16 -34.80 5.08 30.77
CA ALA A 16 -33.51 5.75 30.73
C ALA A 16 -32.32 4.76 30.54
N MET A 17 -32.36 3.62 31.25
CA MET A 17 -31.33 2.59 31.10
C MET A 17 -31.30 1.98 29.68
N ILE A 18 -32.44 1.67 29.10
CA ILE A 18 -32.59 1.17 27.74
C ILE A 18 -32.10 2.23 26.73
N GLY A 19 -32.49 3.50 26.95
CA GLY A 19 -32.06 4.61 26.12
C GLY A 19 -30.52 4.77 26.07
N ILE A 20 -29.86 4.71 27.23
CA ILE A 20 -28.41 4.77 27.34
C ILE A 20 -27.76 3.55 26.69
N LEU A 21 -28.35 2.37 26.85
CA LEU A 21 -27.83 1.14 26.21
C LEU A 21 -27.85 1.24 24.69
N ILE A 22 -29.00 1.63 24.12
CA ILE A 22 -29.16 1.79 22.67
C ILE A 22 -28.22 2.88 22.15
N PHE A 23 -28.11 4.00 22.85
CA PHE A 23 -27.20 5.09 22.51
C PHE A 23 -25.73 4.61 22.50
N SER A 24 -25.34 3.88 23.54
CA SER A 24 -23.96 3.34 23.66
C SER A 24 -23.64 2.36 22.53
N LEU A 25 -24.56 1.48 22.14
CA LEU A 25 -24.40 0.58 21.00
C LEU A 25 -24.26 1.37 19.69
N GLY A 26 -25.03 2.43 19.51
CA GLY A 26 -24.94 3.31 18.34
C GLY A 26 -23.58 4.00 18.23
N VAL A 27 -23.07 4.53 19.34
CA VAL A 27 -21.74 5.15 19.40
C VAL A 27 -20.63 4.13 19.09
N LEU A 28 -20.71 2.93 19.68
CA LEU A 28 -19.75 1.86 19.39
C LEU A 28 -19.73 1.47 17.90
N ALA A 29 -20.89 1.38 17.26
CA ALA A 29 -20.98 1.09 15.83
C ALA A 29 -20.33 2.20 14.98
N LEU A 30 -20.52 3.47 15.32
CA LEU A 30 -19.88 4.59 14.63
C LEU A 30 -18.36 4.56 14.78
N VAL A 31 -17.85 4.28 15.97
CA VAL A 31 -16.40 4.15 16.21
C VAL A 31 -15.80 2.99 15.39
N ALA A 32 -16.49 1.86 15.34
CA ALA A 32 -16.05 0.71 14.53
C ALA A 32 -15.98 1.06 13.03
N MET A 33 -16.99 1.77 12.51
CA MET A 33 -16.97 2.24 11.11
C MET A 33 -15.81 3.22 10.84
N GLN A 34 -15.51 4.12 11.78
CA GLN A 34 -14.37 5.04 11.65
C GLN A 34 -13.04 4.29 11.59
N ALA A 35 -12.85 3.27 12.41
CA ALA A 35 -11.64 2.44 12.41
C ALA A 35 -11.44 1.76 11.05
N VAL A 36 -12.48 1.15 10.47
CA VAL A 36 -12.43 0.53 9.14
C VAL A 36 -12.14 1.56 8.05
N SER A 37 -12.77 2.73 8.11
CA SER A 37 -12.53 3.82 7.16
C SER A 37 -11.07 4.27 7.18
N THR A 38 -10.48 4.45 8.36
CA THR A 38 -9.08 4.86 8.52
C THR A 38 -8.12 3.80 7.96
N SER A 39 -8.38 2.52 8.22
CA SER A 39 -7.60 1.41 7.66
C SER A 39 -7.64 1.40 6.13
N ASN A 40 -8.83 1.57 5.53
CA ASN A 40 -8.98 1.63 4.07
C ASN A 40 -8.22 2.80 3.45
N VAL A 41 -8.24 3.99 4.06
CA VAL A 41 -7.49 5.16 3.61
C VAL A 41 -5.98 4.89 3.67
N SER A 42 -5.49 4.29 4.76
CA SER A 42 -4.09 3.94 4.92
C SER A 42 -3.63 2.94 3.86
N ASN A 43 -4.43 1.91 3.59
CA ASN A 43 -4.15 0.90 2.57
C ASN A 43 -4.14 1.51 1.15
N ALA A 44 -5.05 2.42 0.84
CA ALA A 44 -5.06 3.15 -0.43
C ALA A 44 -3.81 4.02 -0.59
N ARG A 45 -3.36 4.69 0.48
CA ARG A 45 -2.13 5.47 0.49
C ARG A 45 -0.90 4.61 0.20
N TYR A 46 -0.74 3.47 0.88
CA TYR A 46 0.41 2.59 0.64
C TYR A 46 0.44 2.05 -0.79
N ARG A 47 -0.72 1.75 -1.38
CA ARG A 47 -0.80 1.33 -2.79
C ARG A 47 -0.40 2.44 -3.75
N ALA A 48 -0.84 3.67 -3.51
CA ALA A 48 -0.46 4.83 -4.31
C ALA A 48 1.04 5.12 -4.20
N GLU A 49 1.60 5.04 -2.99
CA GLU A 49 3.03 5.23 -2.74
C GLU A 49 3.87 4.15 -3.44
N ALA A 50 3.47 2.88 -3.35
CA ALA A 50 4.14 1.79 -4.04
C ALA A 50 4.10 1.96 -5.57
N ALA A 51 2.97 2.39 -6.14
CA ALA A 51 2.86 2.67 -7.57
C ALA A 51 3.77 3.83 -7.99
N PHE A 52 3.83 4.90 -7.18
CA PHE A 52 4.72 6.03 -7.41
C PHE A 52 6.19 5.60 -7.41
N LEU A 53 6.62 4.87 -6.37
CA LEU A 53 8.00 4.40 -6.23
C LEU A 53 8.40 3.42 -7.36
N ALA A 54 7.48 2.56 -7.81
CA ALA A 54 7.74 1.66 -8.93
C ALA A 54 7.92 2.44 -10.23
N ASN A 55 7.10 3.45 -10.49
CA ASN A 55 7.24 4.29 -11.68
C ASN A 55 8.48 5.18 -11.61
N GLU A 56 8.87 5.65 -10.42
CA GLU A 56 10.09 6.43 -10.21
C GLU A 56 11.33 5.66 -10.70
N ILE A 57 11.53 4.44 -10.22
CA ILE A 57 12.71 3.65 -10.61
C ILE A 57 12.68 3.24 -12.08
N LEU A 58 11.50 2.94 -12.63
CA LEU A 58 11.35 2.67 -14.06
C LEU A 58 11.71 3.90 -14.89
N SER A 59 11.27 5.09 -14.47
CA SER A 59 11.61 6.36 -15.16
C SER A 59 13.10 6.67 -15.08
N GLN A 60 13.75 6.42 -13.94
CA GLN A 60 15.19 6.56 -13.79
C GLN A 60 15.94 5.59 -14.72
N ALA A 61 15.49 4.34 -14.76
CA ALA A 61 16.10 3.35 -15.69
C ALA A 61 15.99 3.80 -17.15
N TRP A 62 14.91 4.46 -17.52
CA TRP A 62 14.72 5.03 -18.85
C TRP A 62 15.65 6.21 -19.13
N LEU A 63 15.77 7.13 -18.17
CA LEU A 63 16.56 8.35 -18.31
C LEU A 63 18.07 8.07 -18.33
N GLU A 64 18.54 7.27 -17.37
CA GLU A 64 19.96 6.98 -17.21
C GLU A 64 20.43 5.86 -18.14
N GLY A 65 19.57 4.89 -18.38
CA GLY A 65 19.84 3.81 -19.33
C GLY A 65 19.91 4.30 -20.76
N GLY A 66 19.24 5.39 -21.03
CA GLY A 66 19.21 6.06 -22.36
C GLY A 66 19.08 5.05 -23.47
N ALA A 67 18.60 4.48 -24.13
CA ALA A 67 18.67 3.48 -25.21
C ALA A 67 19.77 2.42 -25.05
N ASN A 68 20.38 2.29 -23.87
CA ASN A 68 21.43 1.29 -23.63
C ASN A 68 20.97 0.18 -22.69
N ALA A 69 20.47 -0.91 -23.26
CA ALA A 69 19.99 -2.07 -22.50
C ALA A 69 21.08 -2.71 -21.63
N THR A 70 22.35 -2.61 -22.01
CA THR A 70 23.48 -3.15 -21.22
C THR A 70 23.66 -2.37 -19.93
N THR A 71 23.58 -1.03 -19.97
CA THR A 71 23.62 -0.18 -18.78
C THR A 71 22.47 -0.49 -17.86
N VAL A 72 21.25 -0.55 -18.39
CA VAL A 72 20.06 -0.89 -17.61
C VAL A 72 20.17 -2.29 -17.00
N SER A 73 20.67 -3.28 -17.74
CA SER A 73 20.80 -4.65 -17.24
C SER A 73 21.84 -4.78 -16.12
N THR A 74 22.84 -3.92 -16.11
CA THR A 74 23.90 -3.93 -15.11
C THR A 74 23.48 -3.22 -13.83
N PHE A 75 22.88 -2.02 -13.95
CA PHE A 75 22.67 -1.13 -12.82
C PHE A 75 21.24 -1.17 -12.25
N TYR A 76 20.23 -1.55 -13.06
CA TYR A 76 18.83 -1.55 -12.65
C TYR A 76 18.28 -2.95 -12.36
N LYS A 77 18.87 -3.62 -11.39
CA LYS A 77 18.41 -4.91 -10.85
C LYS A 77 18.51 -4.91 -9.32
N TYR A 78 17.66 -5.65 -8.66
CA TYR A 78 17.78 -5.85 -7.21
C TYR A 78 17.35 -7.28 -6.83
N PRO A 79 18.21 -7.99 -6.09
CA PRO A 79 19.48 -7.56 -5.50
C PRO A 79 20.63 -7.43 -6.53
N GLY A 80 21.63 -6.59 -6.19
CA GLY A 80 22.89 -6.48 -6.92
C GLY A 80 22.98 -5.39 -8.00
N GLY A 81 22.12 -4.37 -7.96
CA GLY A 81 22.17 -3.20 -8.85
C GLY A 81 23.14 -2.10 -8.42
N GLY A 82 23.08 -0.97 -9.13
CA GLY A 82 23.87 0.22 -8.84
C GLY A 82 23.42 1.01 -7.62
N GLN A 83 24.13 2.13 -7.34
CA GLN A 83 23.85 3.00 -6.20
C GLN A 83 22.44 3.58 -6.24
N ALA A 84 21.96 4.02 -7.40
CA ALA A 84 20.62 4.56 -7.57
C ALA A 84 19.51 3.58 -7.12
N VAL A 85 19.69 2.28 -7.42
CA VAL A 85 18.79 1.24 -6.98
C VAL A 85 18.87 1.02 -5.47
N THR A 86 20.08 1.08 -4.89
CA THR A 86 20.27 0.94 -3.44
C THR A 86 19.61 2.08 -2.68
N ASP A 87 19.76 3.31 -3.15
CA ASP A 87 19.14 4.50 -2.56
C ASP A 87 17.60 4.42 -2.67
N TRP A 88 17.10 3.97 -3.82
CA TRP A 88 15.68 3.74 -4.02
C TRP A 88 15.12 2.65 -3.08
N VAL A 89 15.84 1.53 -2.90
CA VAL A 89 15.43 0.48 -1.92
C VAL A 89 15.35 1.05 -0.52
N THR A 90 16.32 1.85 -0.10
CA THR A 90 16.30 2.53 1.20
C THR A 90 15.07 3.45 1.34
N LYS A 91 14.74 4.18 0.28
CA LYS A 91 13.53 5.02 0.23
C LYS A 91 12.25 4.20 0.35
N VAL A 92 12.14 3.07 -0.37
CA VAL A 92 11.00 2.14 -0.28
C VAL A 92 10.83 1.63 1.15
N GLN A 93 11.92 1.22 1.79
CA GLN A 93 11.92 0.71 3.18
C GLN A 93 11.53 1.79 4.21
N GLY A 94 11.85 3.05 3.94
CA GLY A 94 11.48 4.18 4.80
C GLY A 94 10.02 4.63 4.66
N LEU A 95 9.39 4.41 3.50
CA LEU A 95 8.05 4.90 3.20
C LEU A 95 6.95 3.84 3.36
N LEU A 96 7.28 2.57 3.18
CA LEU A 96 6.30 1.48 3.24
C LEU A 96 6.54 0.60 4.47
N PRO A 97 5.47 0.25 5.21
CA PRO A 97 5.60 -0.52 6.44
C PRO A 97 6.09 -1.94 6.17
N GLN A 98 7.08 -2.39 6.95
CA GLN A 98 7.71 -3.71 6.84
C GLN A 98 8.32 -4.03 5.46
N ALA A 99 8.68 -3.02 4.66
CA ALA A 99 9.36 -3.22 3.40
C ALA A 99 10.84 -3.65 3.58
N ASP A 100 11.39 -3.50 4.76
CA ASP A 100 12.68 -4.06 5.18
C ASP A 100 12.61 -5.59 5.34
N VAL A 101 11.50 -6.11 5.87
CA VAL A 101 11.22 -7.56 6.00
C VAL A 101 10.82 -8.17 4.65
N TYR A 102 10.13 -7.39 3.81
CA TYR A 102 9.68 -7.78 2.47
C TYR A 102 10.36 -6.88 1.41
N PRO A 103 11.68 -7.01 1.17
CA PRO A 103 12.39 -6.11 0.27
C PRO A 103 11.80 -6.14 -1.15
N PRO A 104 11.82 -5.01 -1.85
CA PRO A 104 11.41 -4.95 -3.24
C PRO A 104 12.31 -5.82 -4.11
N THR A 105 11.89 -6.13 -5.32
CA THR A 105 12.71 -6.83 -6.30
C THR A 105 12.62 -6.14 -7.65
N ILE A 106 13.73 -6.11 -8.40
CA ILE A 106 13.79 -5.68 -9.79
C ILE A 106 14.38 -6.83 -10.57
N THR A 107 13.56 -7.48 -11.38
CA THR A 107 13.96 -8.57 -12.25
C THR A 107 13.94 -8.13 -13.70
N GLN A 108 14.73 -8.80 -14.52
CA GLN A 108 14.94 -8.45 -15.91
C GLN A 108 14.74 -9.67 -16.79
N ALA A 109 14.13 -9.48 -17.95
CA ALA A 109 13.97 -10.50 -18.97
C ALA A 109 14.22 -9.91 -20.35
N ALA A 110 14.90 -10.64 -21.22
CA ALA A 110 15.03 -10.27 -22.62
C ALA A 110 13.68 -10.34 -23.33
N ILE A 111 13.42 -9.42 -24.24
CA ILE A 111 12.21 -9.42 -25.07
C ILE A 111 12.45 -10.27 -26.31
N PRO A 112 11.74 -11.40 -26.50
CA PRO A 112 11.90 -12.22 -27.67
C PRO A 112 11.62 -11.44 -28.97
N GLY A 113 12.51 -11.53 -29.94
CA GLY A 113 12.36 -10.87 -31.25
C GLY A 113 12.73 -9.39 -31.29
N MET A 114 13.15 -8.80 -30.17
CA MET A 114 13.52 -7.37 -30.06
C MET A 114 15.02 -7.15 -29.81
N GLY A 115 15.89 -7.95 -30.41
CA GLY A 115 17.37 -7.80 -30.36
C GLY A 115 17.88 -7.47 -28.95
N LYS A 116 18.08 -6.20 -28.64
CA LYS A 116 18.52 -5.68 -27.33
C LYS A 116 17.38 -5.12 -26.48
N GLY A 117 16.16 -5.65 -26.62
CA GLY A 117 15.02 -5.26 -25.78
C GLY A 117 15.08 -5.92 -24.40
N LEU A 118 14.82 -5.14 -23.34
CA LEU A 118 14.82 -5.58 -21.96
C LEU A 118 13.51 -5.22 -21.28
N GLN A 119 12.86 -6.20 -20.67
CA GLN A 119 11.71 -6.01 -19.79
C GLN A 119 12.21 -5.92 -18.35
N LEU A 120 11.86 -4.85 -17.65
CA LEU A 120 12.06 -4.72 -16.21
C LEU A 120 10.76 -4.98 -15.49
N THR A 121 10.79 -5.83 -14.47
CA THR A 121 9.65 -6.07 -13.60
C THR A 121 10.03 -5.64 -12.19
N VAL A 122 9.39 -4.58 -11.71
CA VAL A 122 9.55 -4.04 -10.36
C VAL A 122 8.43 -4.56 -9.49
N THR A 123 8.78 -5.25 -8.41
CA THR A 123 7.81 -5.73 -7.41
C THR A 123 8.12 -5.10 -6.08
N ILE A 124 7.18 -4.33 -5.54
CA ILE A 124 7.26 -3.72 -4.22
C ILE A 124 6.29 -4.47 -3.30
N ARG A 125 6.75 -4.82 -2.10
CA ARG A 125 5.95 -5.52 -1.10
C ARG A 125 5.94 -4.72 0.20
N TRP A 126 4.83 -4.75 0.89
CA TRP A 126 4.68 -4.13 2.21
C TRP A 126 3.62 -4.86 3.01
N LYS A 127 3.64 -4.69 4.31
CA LYS A 127 2.59 -5.21 5.17
C LYS A 127 2.08 -4.11 6.09
N ALA A 128 0.81 -3.70 5.90
CA ALA A 128 0.18 -2.73 6.77
C ALA A 128 0.07 -3.28 8.21
N PRO A 129 0.09 -2.43 9.25
CA PRO A 129 0.08 -2.87 10.65
C PRO A 129 -1.10 -3.78 11.03
N ASP A 130 -2.24 -3.58 10.39
CA ASP A 130 -3.50 -4.31 10.59
C ASP A 130 -3.72 -5.47 9.59
N ALA A 131 -2.80 -5.65 8.62
CA ALA A 131 -2.91 -6.69 7.62
C ALA A 131 -2.39 -8.04 8.11
N LEU A 132 -3.09 -9.11 7.79
CA LEU A 132 -2.65 -10.49 8.08
C LEU A 132 -1.56 -10.94 7.10
N THR A 133 -1.66 -10.51 5.84
CA THR A 133 -0.76 -10.89 4.75
C THR A 133 -0.12 -9.65 4.10
N PRO A 134 1.09 -9.77 3.56
CA PRO A 134 1.71 -8.68 2.82
C PRO A 134 0.94 -8.39 1.52
N SER A 135 0.85 -7.11 1.19
CA SER A 135 0.38 -6.61 -0.10
C SER A 135 1.55 -6.46 -1.06
N ASN A 136 1.27 -6.42 -2.37
CA ASN A 136 2.28 -6.14 -3.38
C ASN A 136 1.75 -5.19 -4.46
N HIS A 137 2.69 -4.54 -5.14
CA HIS A 137 2.46 -3.81 -6.38
C HIS A 137 3.53 -4.24 -7.39
N VAL A 138 3.10 -4.52 -8.63
CA VAL A 138 3.99 -4.92 -9.71
C VAL A 138 3.86 -3.91 -10.83
N ALA A 139 4.99 -3.36 -11.28
CA ALA A 139 5.06 -2.50 -12.45
C ALA A 139 6.03 -3.10 -13.46
N ILE A 140 5.73 -2.97 -14.74
CA ILE A 140 6.55 -3.49 -15.84
C ILE A 140 6.91 -2.32 -16.75
N GLY A 141 8.20 -2.20 -17.03
CA GLY A 141 8.74 -1.27 -18.00
C GLY A 141 9.53 -1.99 -19.09
N PHE A 142 9.61 -1.38 -20.26
CA PHE A 142 10.37 -1.92 -21.39
C PHE A 142 11.43 -0.92 -21.80
N VAL A 143 12.66 -1.38 -22.00
CA VAL A 143 13.76 -0.59 -22.55
C VAL A 143 14.24 -1.29 -23.81
N SER A 144 14.30 -0.56 -24.91
CA SER A 144 14.81 -1.07 -26.18
C SER A 144 15.81 -0.09 -26.76
N GLU A 145 16.92 -0.60 -27.28
CA GLU A 145 17.80 0.23 -28.10
C GLU A 145 17.14 0.49 -29.45
N PRO A 146 17.28 1.75 -29.99
CA PRO A 146 16.87 2.00 -31.37
C PRO A 146 17.65 1.06 -32.30
N THR A 147 16.97 0.40 -33.20
CA THR A 147 17.61 -0.28 -34.32
C THR A 147 18.04 0.79 -35.32
N GLU A 148 19.33 0.93 -35.53
CA GLU A 148 19.87 1.70 -36.66
C GLU A 148 19.45 1.09 -38.00
#